data_f60b1cb8a5b07dd77f15c0ac97b655e2
#
_entry.id   f60b1cb8a5b07dd77f15c0ac97b655e2
#
_cell.length_a   1.000
_cell.length_b   1.000
_cell.length_c   1.000
_cell.angle_alpha   90.00
_cell.angle_beta   90.00
_cell.angle_gamma   90.00
#
_symmetry.space_group_name_H-M   'P 1'
#
loop_
_entity.id
_entity.type
_entity.pdbx_description
1 polymer ?
#
loop_
_entity_poly.entity_id
_entity_poly.type
_entity_poly.pdbx_seq_one_letter_code
_entity_poly.pdbx_strand_id
1 'polypeptide(L)'
;MLCLLLPALTGCMLGQSPAQPAENLGDASLEQLMNVEVYSASKHLQSVREAPAFVTVITAEGIRNYGYRTLADILQSVPGFYVTYDHQYNDIGVRGYMRTSDYNTPFLLLIDGHRANDGIFENLAISRELPLDVDLIERVEVIRGPSSSLYGANAVFGVINLVTRRGRDVNGVEISAEAGSFGTGKGRVTYGQTFRRWEVLMSGSFYGSGGETLFFPEFDSPLTNNGIARGVDGESADDFFLKVSHGHFTLEGVYGLREKGIPTAPYGSGFDDPRARSTDEAAYGDLSYDRAFGPWAVAGRVSLNHYRLDQTLPYPGGAPTVNVSNLLGQWWGGELKLSRAVLQKHLITGGLDFRDNFHQNQLNYDVNPYTSYLADDRSSTVWAFY
;
A
#
# COMPACT_ATOMS: atom_id res chain seq x y z
N MET A 1 -44.88 -50.02 42.90
CA MET A 1 -43.48 -50.22 42.59
C MET A 1 -43.30 -50.07 41.08
N LEU A 2 -42.96 -48.94 40.64
CA LEU A 2 -42.83 -48.63 39.19
C LEU A 2 -41.48 -48.00 38.99
N CYS A 3 -40.56 -48.76 38.40
CA CYS A 3 -39.23 -48.30 38.01
C CYS A 3 -39.32 -47.55 36.64
N LEU A 4 -39.01 -46.26 36.64
CA LEU A 4 -38.82 -45.47 35.42
C LEU A 4 -37.32 -45.52 35.04
N LEU A 5 -37.03 -46.18 33.93
CA LEU A 5 -35.75 -46.13 33.22
C LEU A 5 -35.68 -44.86 32.35
N LEU A 6 -34.74 -43.97 32.67
CA LEU A 6 -34.29 -42.89 31.76
C LEU A 6 -33.18 -43.40 30.87
N PRO A 7 -33.22 -43.19 29.55
CA PRO A 7 -32.05 -43.42 28.70
C PRO A 7 -31.11 -42.20 28.78
N ALA A 8 -29.84 -42.46 29.07
CA ALA A 8 -28.76 -41.49 28.99
C ALA A 8 -28.47 -41.20 27.51
N LEU A 9 -28.75 -39.98 27.07
CA LEU A 9 -28.29 -39.46 25.81
C LEU A 9 -26.82 -39.01 25.98
N THR A 10 -25.90 -39.85 25.57
CA THR A 10 -24.49 -39.48 25.33
C THR A 10 -24.43 -38.60 24.09
N GLY A 11 -24.40 -37.29 24.29
CA GLY A 11 -24.07 -36.32 23.27
C GLY A 11 -22.63 -36.48 22.83
N CYS A 12 -22.44 -36.94 21.60
CA CYS A 12 -21.16 -36.95 20.93
C CYS A 12 -20.76 -35.48 20.65
N MET A 13 -19.89 -34.92 21.49
CA MET A 13 -19.20 -33.66 21.20
C MET A 13 -18.25 -33.95 20.04
N LEU A 14 -18.66 -33.62 18.82
CA LEU A 14 -17.74 -33.45 17.70
C LEU A 14 -16.84 -32.26 18.02
N GLY A 15 -15.67 -32.54 18.55
CA GLY A 15 -14.61 -31.55 18.67
C GLY A 15 -14.28 -31.03 17.28
N GLN A 16 -14.55 -29.76 17.03
CA GLN A 16 -13.95 -29.05 15.92
C GLN A 16 -12.46 -28.99 16.20
N SER A 17 -11.69 -29.75 15.45
CA SER A 17 -10.23 -29.54 15.36
C SER A 17 -9.98 -28.09 14.99
N PRO A 18 -9.04 -27.39 15.66
CA PRO A 18 -8.59 -26.10 15.19
C PRO A 18 -8.09 -26.27 13.76
N ALA A 19 -8.56 -25.45 12.85
CA ALA A 19 -8.10 -25.41 11.47
C ALA A 19 -6.57 -25.28 11.49
N GLN A 20 -5.88 -26.28 10.93
CA GLN A 20 -4.45 -26.18 10.68
C GLN A 20 -4.23 -25.00 9.74
N PRO A 21 -3.27 -24.10 10.01
CA PRO A 21 -2.89 -23.08 9.04
C PRO A 21 -2.47 -23.82 7.76
N ALA A 22 -3.04 -23.41 6.63
CA ALA A 22 -2.71 -23.98 5.32
C ALA A 22 -1.21 -23.75 5.07
N GLU A 23 -0.47 -24.83 4.94
CA GLU A 23 1.00 -24.82 4.83
C GLU A 23 1.51 -24.16 3.55
N ASN A 24 0.68 -24.01 2.50
CA ASN A 24 0.98 -23.26 1.26
C ASN A 24 -0.33 -22.91 0.54
N LEU A 25 -0.67 -21.62 0.45
CA LEU A 25 -1.86 -21.15 -0.27
C LEU A 25 -1.73 -21.28 -1.80
N GLY A 26 -0.52 -21.45 -2.34
CA GLY A 26 -0.29 -21.64 -3.78
C GLY A 26 -0.71 -23.01 -4.29
N ASP A 27 -0.60 -24.03 -3.46
CA ASP A 27 -1.07 -25.40 -3.73
C ASP A 27 -2.53 -25.60 -3.27
N ALA A 28 -3.15 -24.55 -2.72
CA ALA A 28 -4.48 -24.63 -2.16
C ALA A 28 -5.53 -24.86 -3.26
N SER A 29 -6.43 -25.81 -3.03
CA SER A 29 -7.59 -25.99 -3.89
C SER A 29 -8.49 -24.75 -3.89
N LEU A 30 -9.35 -24.59 -4.91
CA LEU A 30 -10.33 -23.50 -4.96
C LEU A 30 -11.16 -23.41 -3.68
N GLU A 31 -11.52 -24.55 -3.08
CA GLU A 31 -12.26 -24.63 -1.82
C GLU A 31 -11.44 -24.10 -0.64
N GLN A 32 -10.14 -24.37 -0.59
CA GLN A 32 -9.24 -23.84 0.43
C GLN A 32 -9.06 -22.32 0.27
N LEU A 33 -8.91 -21.83 -0.96
CA LEU A 33 -8.83 -20.39 -1.25
C LEU A 33 -10.13 -19.65 -0.90
N MET A 34 -11.29 -20.27 -1.07
CA MET A 34 -12.58 -19.71 -0.66
C MET A 34 -12.75 -19.64 0.86
N ASN A 35 -12.00 -20.42 1.62
CA ASN A 35 -11.99 -20.41 3.08
C ASN A 35 -10.88 -19.52 3.68
N VAL A 36 -10.07 -18.85 2.86
CA VAL A 36 -9.09 -17.86 3.33
C VAL A 36 -9.83 -16.75 4.06
N GLU A 37 -9.38 -16.44 5.27
CA GLU A 37 -9.90 -15.32 6.03
C GLU A 37 -9.37 -13.99 5.49
N VAL A 38 -10.26 -13.08 5.15
CA VAL A 38 -9.97 -11.72 4.70
C VAL A 38 -10.55 -10.72 5.68
N TYR A 39 -9.80 -9.66 5.94
CA TYR A 39 -10.23 -8.58 6.84
C TYR A 39 -10.92 -7.45 6.09
N SER A 40 -10.45 -7.18 4.89
CA SER A 40 -10.76 -5.95 4.15
C SER A 40 -12.21 -5.85 3.69
N ALA A 41 -12.94 -6.97 3.50
CA ALA A 41 -14.30 -6.90 2.94
C ALA A 41 -15.35 -6.31 3.91
N SER A 42 -15.11 -6.37 5.21
CA SER A 42 -16.09 -5.97 6.24
C SER A 42 -15.47 -5.39 7.51
N LYS A 43 -14.17 -5.07 7.48
CA LYS A 43 -13.38 -4.64 8.66
C LYS A 43 -13.41 -5.67 9.81
N HIS A 44 -13.67 -6.94 9.52
CA HIS A 44 -13.51 -8.08 10.43
C HIS A 44 -13.09 -9.33 9.66
N LEU A 45 -12.45 -10.28 10.33
CA LEU A 45 -12.02 -11.54 9.71
C LEU A 45 -13.25 -12.38 9.34
N GLN A 46 -13.33 -12.74 8.07
CA GLN A 46 -14.36 -13.64 7.52
C GLN A 46 -13.81 -14.38 6.31
N SER A 47 -14.39 -15.52 5.96
CA SER A 47 -13.98 -16.23 4.75
C SER A 47 -14.32 -15.45 3.48
N VAL A 48 -13.50 -15.58 2.43
CA VAL A 48 -13.77 -14.98 1.10
C VAL A 48 -15.18 -15.35 0.62
N ARG A 49 -15.63 -16.56 0.91
CA ARG A 49 -16.96 -17.06 0.55
C ARG A 49 -18.12 -16.28 1.18
N GLU A 50 -17.91 -15.75 2.39
CA GLU A 50 -18.91 -15.01 3.16
C GLU A 50 -18.80 -13.51 2.95
N ALA A 51 -17.75 -13.07 2.26
CA ALA A 51 -17.50 -11.66 2.03
C ALA A 51 -18.63 -11.01 1.21
N PRO A 52 -19.13 -9.82 1.61
CA PRO A 52 -20.20 -9.13 0.90
C PRO A 52 -19.76 -8.48 -0.42
N ALA A 53 -18.50 -8.69 -0.82
CA ALA A 53 -17.88 -8.10 -2.00
C ALA A 53 -17.00 -9.12 -2.73
N PHE A 54 -16.70 -8.84 -4.00
CA PHE A 54 -15.74 -9.64 -4.76
C PHE A 54 -14.32 -9.36 -4.29
N VAL A 55 -13.74 -10.29 -3.55
CA VAL A 55 -12.36 -10.23 -3.07
C VAL A 55 -11.48 -11.12 -3.95
N THR A 56 -10.36 -10.56 -4.41
CA THR A 56 -9.25 -11.32 -5.02
C THR A 56 -8.10 -11.33 -4.02
N VAL A 57 -7.56 -12.52 -3.75
CA VAL A 57 -6.40 -12.68 -2.87
C VAL A 57 -5.22 -13.14 -3.71
N ILE A 58 -4.11 -12.39 -3.63
CA ILE A 58 -2.82 -12.76 -4.23
C ILE A 58 -1.86 -13.06 -3.08
N THR A 59 -1.30 -14.27 -3.05
CA THR A 59 -0.46 -14.74 -1.95
C THR A 59 1.02 -14.41 -2.19
N ALA A 60 1.84 -14.44 -1.13
CA ALA A 60 3.29 -14.33 -1.22
C ALA A 60 3.91 -15.33 -2.21
N GLU A 61 3.36 -16.54 -2.27
CA GLU A 61 3.80 -17.55 -3.24
C GLU A 61 3.47 -17.14 -4.67
N GLY A 62 2.25 -16.63 -4.93
CA GLY A 62 1.88 -16.06 -6.21
C GLY A 62 2.79 -14.91 -6.62
N ILE A 63 3.08 -13.98 -5.69
CA ILE A 63 4.01 -12.86 -5.91
C ILE A 63 5.38 -13.37 -6.38
N ARG A 64 5.95 -14.36 -5.68
CA ARG A 64 7.26 -14.95 -6.03
C ARG A 64 7.21 -15.75 -7.33
N ASN A 65 6.22 -16.61 -7.52
CA ASN A 65 6.13 -17.52 -8.68
C ASN A 65 5.95 -16.76 -9.99
N TYR A 66 5.19 -15.66 -9.98
CA TYR A 66 5.00 -14.80 -11.15
C TYR A 66 6.08 -13.70 -11.27
N GLY A 67 6.95 -13.55 -10.28
CA GLY A 67 8.06 -12.61 -10.30
C GLY A 67 7.63 -11.15 -10.22
N TYR A 68 6.52 -10.84 -9.56
CA TYR A 68 6.07 -9.46 -9.38
C TYR A 68 7.07 -8.67 -8.54
N ARG A 69 7.41 -7.46 -8.99
CA ARG A 69 8.42 -6.59 -8.37
C ARG A 69 7.84 -5.33 -7.75
N THR A 70 6.60 -4.98 -8.11
CA THR A 70 5.87 -3.82 -7.63
C THR A 70 4.42 -4.21 -7.33
N LEU A 71 3.72 -3.36 -6.59
CA LEU A 71 2.27 -3.53 -6.42
C LEU A 71 1.54 -3.36 -7.76
N ALA A 72 2.06 -2.52 -8.66
CA ALA A 72 1.53 -2.35 -10.01
C ALA A 72 1.50 -3.68 -10.79
N ASP A 73 2.58 -4.48 -10.74
CA ASP A 73 2.63 -5.81 -11.37
C ASP A 73 1.56 -6.74 -10.79
N ILE A 74 1.41 -6.73 -9.46
CA ILE A 74 0.41 -7.54 -8.77
C ILE A 74 -1.00 -7.13 -9.22
N LEU A 75 -1.29 -5.83 -9.24
CA LEU A 75 -2.62 -5.32 -9.59
C LEU A 75 -2.96 -5.56 -11.07
N GLN A 76 -1.99 -5.53 -11.97
CA GLN A 76 -2.18 -5.87 -13.37
C GLN A 76 -2.65 -7.31 -13.58
N SER A 77 -2.35 -8.23 -12.65
CA SER A 77 -2.83 -9.61 -12.68
C SER A 77 -4.28 -9.78 -12.22
N VAL A 78 -4.88 -8.76 -11.59
CA VAL A 78 -6.23 -8.81 -11.05
C VAL A 78 -7.26 -8.65 -12.18
N PRO A 79 -8.22 -9.57 -12.37
CA PRO A 79 -9.19 -9.48 -13.45
C PRO A 79 -9.98 -8.16 -13.42
N GLY A 80 -9.96 -7.44 -14.55
CA GLY A 80 -10.64 -6.16 -14.72
C GLY A 80 -9.84 -4.93 -14.31
N PHE A 81 -8.61 -5.12 -13.81
CA PHE A 81 -7.64 -4.05 -13.60
C PHE A 81 -6.68 -3.95 -14.81
N TYR A 82 -6.16 -2.79 -15.04
CA TYR A 82 -5.03 -2.54 -15.96
C TYR A 82 -4.18 -1.40 -15.41
N VAL A 83 -2.91 -1.41 -15.76
CA VAL A 83 -1.93 -0.41 -15.31
C VAL A 83 -1.29 0.22 -16.53
N THR A 84 -1.11 1.53 -16.50
CA THR A 84 -0.31 2.29 -17.47
C THR A 84 0.85 2.97 -16.74
N TYR A 85 1.91 3.28 -17.47
CA TYR A 85 3.12 3.91 -16.94
C TYR A 85 3.51 5.10 -17.81
N ASP A 86 3.67 6.27 -17.20
CA ASP A 86 4.05 7.51 -17.87
C ASP A 86 5.57 7.81 -17.81
N HIS A 87 6.37 6.84 -17.41
CA HIS A 87 7.80 6.91 -17.09
C HIS A 87 8.15 7.67 -15.80
N GLN A 88 7.17 8.08 -15.03
CA GLN A 88 7.35 8.64 -13.69
C GLN A 88 6.51 7.87 -12.67
N TYR A 89 5.20 7.70 -12.93
CA TYR A 89 4.26 7.00 -12.07
C TYR A 89 3.43 5.97 -12.83
N ASN A 90 2.83 5.05 -12.09
CA ASN A 90 1.87 4.10 -12.61
C ASN A 90 0.45 4.57 -12.28
N ASP A 91 -0.42 4.58 -13.31
CA ASP A 91 -1.85 4.80 -13.16
C ASP A 91 -2.60 3.47 -13.23
N ILE A 92 -3.61 3.30 -12.35
CA ILE A 92 -4.45 2.12 -12.30
C ILE A 92 -5.85 2.41 -12.82
N GLY A 93 -6.33 1.54 -13.70
CA GLY A 93 -7.69 1.57 -14.19
C GLY A 93 -8.46 0.29 -13.86
N VAL A 94 -9.79 0.41 -13.79
CA VAL A 94 -10.68 -0.71 -13.52
C VAL A 94 -11.90 -0.68 -14.44
N ARG A 95 -12.24 -1.84 -15.01
CA ARG A 95 -13.41 -2.01 -15.90
C ARG A 95 -13.47 -1.01 -17.06
N GLY A 96 -12.31 -0.65 -17.62
CA GLY A 96 -12.20 0.31 -18.71
C GLY A 96 -12.26 1.78 -18.28
N TYR A 97 -12.36 2.07 -16.99
CA TYR A 97 -12.30 3.43 -16.45
C TYR A 97 -10.92 3.71 -15.85
N MET A 98 -10.28 4.75 -16.34
CA MET A 98 -9.08 5.37 -15.78
C MET A 98 -9.10 6.85 -16.16
N ARG A 99 -8.65 7.68 -15.27
CA ARG A 99 -8.40 9.08 -15.54
C ARG A 99 -6.90 9.35 -15.33
N THR A 100 -6.22 9.73 -16.38
CA THR A 100 -4.81 10.11 -16.30
C THR A 100 -4.64 11.28 -15.34
N SER A 101 -3.62 11.24 -14.51
CA SER A 101 -3.28 12.27 -13.53
C SER A 101 -4.33 12.49 -12.43
N ASP A 102 -5.11 11.46 -12.07
CA ASP A 102 -5.98 11.51 -10.89
C ASP A 102 -5.32 10.94 -9.63
N TYR A 103 -4.02 10.61 -9.73
CA TYR A 103 -3.20 10.08 -8.64
C TYR A 103 -3.76 8.78 -8.02
N ASN A 104 -4.52 8.00 -8.78
CA ASN A 104 -5.18 6.77 -8.32
C ASN A 104 -6.14 7.00 -7.13
N THR A 105 -6.62 8.21 -6.93
CA THR A 105 -7.45 8.62 -5.78
C THR A 105 -8.73 7.82 -5.56
N PRO A 106 -9.36 7.18 -6.58
CA PRO A 106 -10.55 6.36 -6.36
C PRO A 106 -10.31 5.02 -5.65
N PHE A 107 -9.06 4.69 -5.36
CA PHE A 107 -8.68 3.47 -4.67
C PHE A 107 -8.09 3.76 -3.29
N LEU A 108 -8.53 3.02 -2.30
CA LEU A 108 -7.95 3.05 -0.97
C LEU A 108 -6.84 2.01 -0.84
N LEU A 109 -5.66 2.43 -0.40
CA LEU A 109 -4.57 1.55 -0.02
C LEU A 109 -4.51 1.38 1.49
N LEU A 110 -4.41 0.14 1.93
CA LEU A 110 -4.18 -0.21 3.33
C LEU A 110 -2.90 -1.06 3.44
N ILE A 111 -2.11 -0.84 4.48
CA ILE A 111 -1.01 -1.71 4.91
C ILE A 111 -1.36 -2.18 6.32
N ASP A 112 -1.61 -3.47 6.51
CA ASP A 112 -2.11 -4.05 7.76
C ASP A 112 -3.31 -3.27 8.35
N GLY A 113 -4.16 -2.75 7.45
CA GLY A 113 -5.32 -1.93 7.79
C GLY A 113 -5.02 -0.46 8.06
N HIS A 114 -3.75 -0.01 8.11
CA HIS A 114 -3.37 1.40 8.12
C HIS A 114 -3.63 2.03 6.74
N ARG A 115 -4.26 3.22 6.68
CA ARG A 115 -4.50 3.97 5.43
C ARG A 115 -3.19 4.58 4.94
N ALA A 116 -2.73 4.15 3.77
CA ALA A 116 -1.44 4.56 3.19
C ALA A 116 -1.56 5.59 2.04
N ASN A 117 -2.76 6.05 1.68
CA ASN A 117 -2.91 7.19 0.77
C ASN A 117 -2.36 8.45 1.43
N ASP A 118 -1.63 9.30 0.65
CA ASP A 118 -1.03 10.52 1.19
C ASP A 118 -2.06 11.58 1.61
N GLY A 119 -1.61 12.60 2.34
CA GLY A 119 -2.46 13.66 2.86
C GLY A 119 -2.56 14.89 1.98
N ILE A 120 -1.93 14.92 0.78
CA ILE A 120 -1.95 16.07 -0.14
C ILE A 120 -2.86 15.80 -1.33
N PHE A 121 -2.58 14.72 -2.07
CA PHE A 121 -3.31 14.32 -3.26
C PHE A 121 -4.24 13.14 -3.04
N GLU A 122 -4.21 12.52 -1.86
CA GLU A 122 -4.86 11.23 -1.59
C GLU A 122 -4.35 10.13 -2.56
N ASN A 123 -3.10 10.26 -3.03
CA ASN A 123 -2.49 9.36 -3.99
C ASN A 123 -2.34 7.94 -3.44
N LEU A 124 -2.55 6.96 -4.30
CA LEU A 124 -2.24 5.56 -4.05
C LEU A 124 -0.93 5.20 -4.75
N ALA A 125 0.12 4.98 -3.96
CA ALA A 125 1.43 4.51 -4.41
C ALA A 125 1.37 3.03 -4.80
N ILE A 126 1.75 2.67 -6.03
CA ILE A 126 1.70 1.29 -6.53
C ILE A 126 3.01 0.78 -7.13
N SER A 127 4.02 1.65 -7.25
CA SER A 127 5.32 1.30 -7.78
C SER A 127 6.40 1.38 -6.70
N ARG A 128 7.56 1.95 -7.01
CA ARG A 128 8.68 2.09 -6.08
C ARG A 128 8.51 3.22 -5.07
N GLU A 129 7.52 4.10 -5.27
CA GLU A 129 7.09 5.09 -4.28
C GLU A 129 6.26 4.49 -3.13
N LEU A 130 5.82 3.23 -3.24
CA LEU A 130 5.25 2.48 -2.13
C LEU A 130 6.34 2.18 -1.11
N PRO A 131 6.22 2.65 0.15
CA PRO A 131 7.27 2.50 1.16
C PRO A 131 7.30 1.09 1.78
N LEU A 132 7.18 0.06 0.95
CA LEU A 132 7.14 -1.35 1.35
C LEU A 132 7.66 -2.26 0.26
N ASP A 133 8.68 -3.03 0.56
CA ASP A 133 9.14 -4.10 -0.33
C ASP A 133 8.06 -5.19 -0.50
N VAL A 134 7.71 -5.53 -1.75
CA VAL A 134 6.68 -6.54 -2.06
C VAL A 134 6.98 -7.92 -1.49
N ASP A 135 8.24 -8.26 -1.24
CA ASP A 135 8.65 -9.53 -0.63
C ASP A 135 8.26 -9.63 0.86
N LEU A 136 7.90 -8.51 1.50
CA LEU A 136 7.36 -8.48 2.86
C LEU A 136 5.85 -8.75 2.91
N ILE A 137 5.19 -8.78 1.76
CA ILE A 137 3.75 -9.01 1.67
C ILE A 137 3.46 -10.51 1.84
N GLU A 138 2.63 -10.86 2.81
CA GLU A 138 2.06 -12.20 2.98
C GLU A 138 0.96 -12.46 1.96
N ARG A 139 0.08 -11.46 1.78
CA ARG A 139 -0.97 -11.49 0.75
C ARG A 139 -1.48 -10.08 0.43
N VAL A 140 -2.01 -9.92 -0.76
CA VAL A 140 -2.76 -8.74 -1.20
C VAL A 140 -4.23 -9.10 -1.29
N GLU A 141 -5.08 -8.36 -0.60
CA GLU A 141 -6.53 -8.48 -0.64
C GLU A 141 -7.10 -7.34 -1.48
N VAL A 142 -7.70 -7.63 -2.63
CA VAL A 142 -8.28 -6.62 -3.52
C VAL A 142 -9.79 -6.75 -3.52
N ILE A 143 -10.47 -5.77 -2.91
CA ILE A 143 -11.93 -5.63 -2.96
C ILE A 143 -12.27 -4.83 -4.21
N ARG A 144 -13.08 -5.41 -5.08
CA ARG A 144 -13.52 -4.78 -6.33
C ARG A 144 -14.91 -4.23 -6.21
N GLY A 145 -15.02 -2.92 -6.21
CA GLY A 145 -16.30 -2.20 -6.14
C GLY A 145 -16.37 -1.20 -4.98
N PRO A 146 -17.45 -0.44 -4.90
CA PRO A 146 -17.61 0.62 -3.93
C PRO A 146 -17.63 0.06 -2.49
N SER A 147 -16.76 0.59 -1.66
CA SER A 147 -16.62 0.23 -0.24
C SER A 147 -16.62 1.46 0.66
N SER A 148 -17.01 2.61 0.12
CA SER A 148 -16.99 3.91 0.81
C SER A 148 -17.90 3.96 2.04
N SER A 149 -18.93 3.13 2.13
CA SER A 149 -19.79 3.01 3.31
C SER A 149 -19.05 2.51 4.56
N LEU A 150 -17.97 1.75 4.37
CA LEU A 150 -17.14 1.22 5.46
C LEU A 150 -15.81 1.96 5.61
N TYR A 151 -15.27 2.43 4.49
CA TYR A 151 -13.90 2.95 4.41
C TYR A 151 -13.83 4.45 4.13
N GLY A 152 -14.95 5.10 3.82
CA GLY A 152 -15.00 6.53 3.53
C GLY A 152 -14.36 6.88 2.18
N ALA A 153 -13.57 7.95 2.16
CA ALA A 153 -12.91 8.46 0.96
C ALA A 153 -11.95 7.42 0.33
N ASN A 154 -11.69 7.58 -0.97
CA ASN A 154 -10.83 6.74 -1.82
C ASN A 154 -11.35 5.32 -2.10
N ALA A 155 -12.28 4.76 -1.32
CA ALA A 155 -12.83 3.42 -1.55
C ALA A 155 -13.99 3.43 -2.57
N VAL A 156 -13.85 4.17 -3.67
CA VAL A 156 -14.90 4.34 -4.71
C VAL A 156 -14.88 3.16 -5.67
N PHE A 157 -13.73 2.79 -6.20
CA PHE A 157 -13.57 1.67 -7.14
C PHE A 157 -13.05 0.41 -6.49
N GLY A 158 -12.40 0.53 -5.34
CA GLY A 158 -11.90 -0.63 -4.61
C GLY A 158 -11.07 -0.28 -3.39
N VAL A 159 -10.74 -1.33 -2.64
CA VAL A 159 -9.81 -1.29 -1.53
C VAL A 159 -8.72 -2.33 -1.78
N ILE A 160 -7.48 -1.93 -1.62
CA ILE A 160 -6.31 -2.77 -1.74
C ILE A 160 -5.68 -2.84 -0.37
N ASN A 161 -5.66 -4.02 0.25
CA ASN A 161 -5.06 -4.23 1.56
C ASN A 161 -3.84 -5.14 1.45
N LEU A 162 -2.69 -4.62 1.80
CA LEU A 162 -1.44 -5.34 1.89
C LEU A 162 -1.32 -5.89 3.30
N VAL A 163 -1.35 -7.21 3.43
CA VAL A 163 -1.10 -7.88 4.71
C VAL A 163 0.36 -8.29 4.73
N THR A 164 1.12 -7.79 5.71
CA THR A 164 2.55 -8.04 5.78
C THR A 164 2.86 -9.35 6.52
N ARG A 165 4.01 -9.92 6.23
CA ARG A 165 4.58 -11.08 6.93
C ARG A 165 4.74 -10.77 8.42
N ARG A 166 4.93 -11.82 9.21
CA ARG A 166 5.14 -11.75 10.66
C ARG A 166 6.53 -12.23 11.01
N GLY A 167 7.03 -11.88 12.18
CA GLY A 167 8.35 -12.29 12.64
C GLY A 167 8.53 -13.81 12.65
N ARG A 168 7.49 -14.56 12.97
CA ARG A 168 7.48 -16.03 12.96
C ARG A 168 7.62 -16.65 11.57
N ASP A 169 7.22 -15.92 10.50
CA ASP A 169 7.28 -16.42 9.13
C ASP A 169 8.70 -16.36 8.56
N VAL A 170 9.55 -15.49 9.14
CA VAL A 170 10.99 -15.38 8.82
C VAL A 170 11.83 -16.27 9.76
N ASN A 171 11.57 -16.20 11.05
CA ASN A 171 12.23 -16.99 12.12
C ASN A 171 13.76 -17.02 12.01
N GLY A 172 14.39 -15.85 11.97
CA GLY A 172 15.83 -15.66 11.82
C GLY A 172 16.16 -14.47 10.94
N VAL A 173 17.19 -14.61 10.12
CA VAL A 173 17.65 -13.61 9.15
C VAL A 173 17.45 -14.14 7.74
N GLU A 174 16.85 -13.32 6.88
CA GLU A 174 16.70 -13.55 5.45
C GLU A 174 17.46 -12.45 4.69
N ILE A 175 18.30 -12.86 3.74
CA ILE A 175 19.05 -11.93 2.86
C ILE A 175 18.66 -12.25 1.44
N SER A 176 18.28 -11.23 0.68
CA SER A 176 17.96 -11.32 -0.74
C SER A 176 18.84 -10.37 -1.54
N ALA A 177 19.25 -10.79 -2.73
CA ALA A 177 19.95 -9.96 -3.69
C ALA A 177 19.44 -10.26 -5.10
N GLU A 178 19.17 -9.23 -5.88
CA GLU A 178 18.68 -9.34 -7.24
C GLU A 178 19.55 -8.49 -8.16
N ALA A 179 19.71 -8.93 -9.40
CA ALA A 179 20.34 -8.18 -10.47
C ALA A 179 19.51 -8.32 -11.75
N GLY A 180 19.44 -7.26 -12.54
CA GLY A 180 18.64 -7.22 -13.76
C GLY A 180 19.25 -6.38 -14.86
N SER A 181 18.50 -6.19 -15.94
CA SER A 181 18.85 -5.33 -17.06
C SER A 181 18.99 -3.87 -16.60
N PHE A 182 19.60 -3.03 -17.43
CA PHE A 182 19.74 -1.58 -17.21
C PHE A 182 20.51 -1.21 -15.93
N GLY A 183 21.43 -2.07 -15.49
CA GLY A 183 22.18 -1.86 -14.26
C GLY A 183 21.33 -2.00 -13.00
N THR A 184 20.20 -2.68 -13.08
CA THR A 184 19.31 -2.89 -11.93
C THR A 184 19.95 -3.79 -10.90
N GLY A 185 19.89 -3.36 -9.63
CA GLY A 185 20.25 -4.14 -8.46
C GLY A 185 19.28 -3.90 -7.31
N LYS A 186 18.98 -4.93 -6.54
CA LYS A 186 18.19 -4.84 -5.30
C LYS A 186 18.85 -5.68 -4.22
N GLY A 187 18.91 -5.17 -3.02
CA GLY A 187 19.34 -5.90 -1.83
C GLY A 187 18.32 -5.74 -0.71
N ARG A 188 18.06 -6.81 0.06
CA ARG A 188 17.17 -6.78 1.22
C ARG A 188 17.72 -7.64 2.35
N VAL A 189 17.60 -7.11 3.56
CA VAL A 189 17.87 -7.86 4.79
C VAL A 189 16.64 -7.78 5.67
N THR A 190 16.14 -8.95 6.07
CA THR A 190 14.97 -9.06 6.94
C THR A 190 15.32 -9.90 8.16
N TYR A 191 14.96 -9.41 9.33
CA TYR A 191 15.03 -10.15 10.59
C TYR A 191 13.62 -10.35 11.13
N GLY A 192 13.30 -11.58 11.49
CA GLY A 192 12.03 -11.92 12.11
C GLY A 192 12.20 -12.93 13.22
N GLN A 193 11.55 -12.72 14.36
CA GLN A 193 11.64 -13.62 15.51
C GLN A 193 10.45 -13.48 16.45
N THR A 194 10.15 -14.59 17.17
CA THR A 194 9.22 -14.59 18.29
C THR A 194 9.96 -14.88 19.58
N PHE A 195 9.84 -13.97 20.57
CA PHE A 195 10.44 -14.09 21.89
C PHE A 195 9.35 -14.06 22.96
N ARG A 196 8.99 -15.19 23.52
CA ARG A 196 7.90 -15.31 24.50
C ARG A 196 6.57 -14.74 23.95
N ARG A 197 6.22 -13.48 24.34
CA ARG A 197 5.01 -12.77 23.90
C ARG A 197 5.29 -11.65 22.89
N TRP A 198 6.55 -11.43 22.56
CA TRP A 198 6.97 -10.45 21.58
C TRP A 198 7.17 -11.11 20.23
N GLU A 199 6.65 -10.51 19.20
CA GLU A 199 6.91 -10.86 17.81
C GLU A 199 7.48 -9.65 17.12
N VAL A 200 8.63 -9.79 16.45
CA VAL A 200 9.35 -8.69 15.80
C VAL A 200 9.64 -9.09 14.37
N LEU A 201 9.35 -8.18 13.46
CA LEU A 201 9.79 -8.21 12.06
C LEU A 201 10.42 -6.85 11.74
N MET A 202 11.63 -6.88 11.19
CA MET A 202 12.36 -5.69 10.74
C MET A 202 12.98 -5.98 9.39
N SER A 203 12.90 -5.05 8.44
CA SER A 203 13.48 -5.20 7.11
C SER A 203 14.01 -3.88 6.59
N GLY A 204 15.11 -3.94 5.85
CA GLY A 204 15.61 -2.84 5.03
C GLY A 204 15.88 -3.33 3.63
N SER A 205 15.47 -2.59 2.61
CA SER A 205 15.73 -2.87 1.20
C SER A 205 16.30 -1.65 0.48
N PHE A 206 17.13 -1.92 -0.52
CA PHE A 206 17.78 -0.93 -1.36
C PHE A 206 17.63 -1.36 -2.82
N TYR A 207 17.17 -0.47 -3.65
CA TYR A 207 16.98 -0.68 -5.09
C TYR A 207 17.67 0.42 -5.88
N GLY A 208 18.28 0.07 -7.01
CA GLY A 208 18.82 1.02 -7.95
C GLY A 208 18.77 0.50 -9.38
N SER A 209 18.51 1.39 -10.33
CA SER A 209 18.51 1.11 -11.77
C SER A 209 19.06 2.32 -12.54
N GLY A 210 19.88 2.08 -13.55
CA GLY A 210 20.32 3.12 -14.47
C GLY A 210 19.24 3.60 -15.43
N GLY A 211 18.13 2.88 -15.51
CA GLY A 211 17.02 3.15 -16.43
C GLY A 211 17.33 2.79 -17.89
N GLU A 212 16.34 2.92 -18.74
CA GLU A 212 16.44 2.62 -20.17
C GLU A 212 16.93 3.82 -20.97
N THR A 213 17.47 3.53 -22.16
CA THR A 213 17.59 4.54 -23.21
C THR A 213 16.33 4.49 -24.04
N LEU A 214 15.54 5.55 -24.00
CA LEU A 214 14.21 5.61 -24.59
C LEU A 214 14.22 6.46 -25.86
N PHE A 215 13.35 6.14 -26.82
CA PHE A 215 13.12 6.94 -28.00
C PHE A 215 11.69 7.49 -28.02
N PHE A 216 11.59 8.82 -28.14
CA PHE A 216 10.33 9.53 -28.22
C PHE A 216 10.19 10.21 -29.58
N PRO A 217 9.33 9.73 -30.49
CA PRO A 217 9.17 10.28 -31.82
C PRO A 217 8.79 11.76 -31.87
N GLU A 218 8.06 12.25 -30.86
CA GLU A 218 7.65 13.64 -30.70
C GLU A 218 8.83 14.60 -30.48
N PHE A 219 9.97 14.08 -30.03
CA PHE A 219 11.22 14.82 -29.82
C PHE A 219 12.29 14.48 -30.87
N ASP A 220 11.97 13.84 -32.00
CA ASP A 220 12.91 13.50 -33.04
C ASP A 220 13.39 14.76 -33.80
N SER A 221 14.35 15.43 -33.24
CA SER A 221 14.96 16.66 -33.76
C SER A 221 16.45 16.76 -33.30
N PRO A 222 17.33 17.34 -34.11
CA PRO A 222 18.71 17.55 -33.70
C PRO A 222 18.87 18.40 -32.41
N LEU A 223 17.89 19.26 -32.10
CA LEU A 223 17.88 20.09 -30.89
C LEU A 223 17.48 19.31 -29.63
N THR A 224 16.89 18.14 -29.78
CA THR A 224 16.37 17.28 -28.70
C THR A 224 17.02 15.90 -28.78
N ASN A 225 18.30 15.82 -29.03
CA ASN A 225 19.08 14.58 -29.11
C ASN A 225 18.44 13.51 -30.04
N ASN A 226 17.79 13.95 -31.14
CA ASN A 226 17.05 13.10 -32.08
C ASN A 226 16.05 12.15 -31.38
N GLY A 227 15.34 12.67 -30.39
CA GLY A 227 14.32 11.92 -29.63
C GLY A 227 14.87 10.89 -28.64
N ILE A 228 16.18 10.84 -28.43
CA ILE A 228 16.81 9.83 -27.56
C ILE A 228 17.00 10.40 -26.15
N ALA A 229 16.27 9.88 -25.18
CA ALA A 229 16.47 10.12 -23.76
C ALA A 229 17.49 9.10 -23.21
N ARG A 230 18.64 9.56 -22.77
CA ARG A 230 19.74 8.69 -22.34
C ARG A 230 20.23 9.02 -20.94
N GLY A 231 20.22 8.04 -20.04
CA GLY A 231 20.73 8.18 -18.67
C GLY A 231 19.88 9.12 -17.80
N VAL A 232 18.65 9.38 -18.19
CA VAL A 232 17.67 10.26 -17.50
C VAL A 232 16.45 9.49 -16.97
N ASP A 233 16.38 8.17 -17.17
CA ASP A 233 15.31 7.29 -16.69
C ASP A 233 15.70 6.53 -15.41
N GLY A 234 16.83 6.87 -14.79
CA GLY A 234 17.33 6.19 -13.59
C GLY A 234 16.37 6.27 -12.42
N GLU A 235 16.40 5.26 -11.54
CA GLU A 235 15.56 5.16 -10.36
C GLU A 235 16.31 4.52 -9.19
N SER A 236 16.10 5.04 -7.98
CA SER A 236 16.51 4.40 -6.73
C SER A 236 15.36 4.40 -5.72
N ALA A 237 15.35 3.41 -4.84
CA ALA A 237 14.38 3.35 -3.74
C ALA A 237 15.01 2.66 -2.53
N ASP A 238 14.77 3.24 -1.36
CA ASP A 238 15.23 2.73 -0.07
C ASP A 238 14.02 2.58 0.85
N ASP A 239 13.78 1.38 1.38
CA ASP A 239 12.65 1.11 2.26
C ASP A 239 13.11 0.56 3.60
N PHE A 240 12.42 0.96 4.65
CA PHE A 240 12.55 0.40 5.99
C PHE A 240 11.18 0.04 6.55
N PHE A 241 11.08 -1.15 7.12
CA PHE A 241 9.86 -1.69 7.75
C PHE A 241 10.17 -2.23 9.13
N LEU A 242 9.33 -1.89 10.11
CA LEU A 242 9.35 -2.42 11.46
C LEU A 242 7.95 -2.81 11.91
N LYS A 243 7.77 -4.02 12.44
CA LYS A 243 6.53 -4.48 13.07
C LYS A 243 6.84 -5.21 14.35
N VAL A 244 6.29 -4.71 15.45
CA VAL A 244 6.49 -5.29 16.79
C VAL A 244 5.13 -5.54 17.42
N SER A 245 4.82 -6.80 17.73
CA SER A 245 3.57 -7.17 18.38
C SER A 245 3.83 -7.69 19.79
N HIS A 246 3.00 -7.29 20.74
CA HIS A 246 3.01 -7.79 22.12
C HIS A 246 1.58 -7.88 22.66
N GLY A 247 1.09 -9.10 22.89
CA GLY A 247 -0.25 -9.35 23.37
C GLY A 247 -1.30 -8.86 22.38
N HIS A 248 -1.99 -7.79 22.71
CA HIS A 248 -3.05 -7.17 21.90
C HIS A 248 -2.58 -5.89 21.17
N PHE A 249 -1.34 -5.50 21.35
CA PHE A 249 -0.77 -4.30 20.76
C PHE A 249 0.16 -4.66 19.60
N THR A 250 0.09 -3.86 18.53
CA THR A 250 1.06 -3.91 17.42
C THR A 250 1.51 -2.48 17.14
N LEU A 251 2.83 -2.29 17.14
CA LEU A 251 3.51 -1.09 16.65
C LEU A 251 4.07 -1.40 15.27
N GLU A 252 3.78 -0.54 14.31
CA GLU A 252 4.31 -0.60 12.95
C GLU A 252 4.97 0.71 12.59
N GLY A 253 6.11 0.65 11.92
CA GLY A 253 6.84 1.80 11.41
C GLY A 253 7.29 1.52 9.98
N VAL A 254 7.07 2.49 9.11
CA VAL A 254 7.41 2.40 7.68
C VAL A 254 8.13 3.68 7.28
N TYR A 255 9.14 3.54 6.45
CA TYR A 255 9.82 4.63 5.77
C TYR A 255 10.19 4.19 4.37
N GLY A 256 9.97 5.04 3.38
CA GLY A 256 10.40 4.85 2.00
C GLY A 256 10.86 6.17 1.39
N LEU A 257 11.93 6.10 0.61
CA LEU A 257 12.49 7.19 -0.18
C LEU A 257 12.72 6.69 -1.59
N ARG A 258 12.18 7.39 -2.58
CA ARG A 258 12.38 7.10 -4.00
C ARG A 258 12.91 8.33 -4.72
N GLU A 259 13.92 8.17 -5.56
CA GLU A 259 14.33 9.16 -6.57
C GLU A 259 14.10 8.61 -7.98
N LYS A 260 13.48 9.40 -8.85
CA LYS A 260 13.18 9.03 -10.24
C LYS A 260 13.57 10.14 -11.20
N GLY A 261 14.37 9.81 -12.20
CA GLY A 261 14.61 10.65 -13.36
C GLY A 261 13.38 10.67 -14.28
N ILE A 262 13.10 11.81 -14.91
CA ILE A 262 11.91 12.04 -15.74
C ILE A 262 12.33 12.20 -17.20
N PRO A 263 12.20 11.16 -18.06
CA PRO A 263 12.68 11.20 -19.44
C PRO A 263 11.73 11.87 -20.42
N THR A 264 10.47 12.18 -20.02
CA THR A 264 9.36 12.51 -20.92
C THR A 264 9.12 14.00 -21.15
N ALA A 265 9.91 14.90 -20.59
CA ALA A 265 9.72 16.35 -20.69
C ALA A 265 8.28 16.83 -20.42
N PRO A 266 7.66 16.47 -19.26
CA PRO A 266 6.29 16.84 -18.96
C PRO A 266 6.13 18.36 -18.90
N TYR A 267 4.92 18.83 -19.23
CA TYR A 267 4.56 20.27 -19.22
C TYR A 267 5.45 21.17 -20.09
N GLY A 268 6.13 20.60 -21.13
CA GLY A 268 7.04 21.33 -22.00
C GLY A 268 8.40 21.66 -21.37
N SER A 269 8.80 20.92 -20.34
CA SER A 269 10.13 20.99 -19.76
C SER A 269 11.22 20.49 -20.73
N GLY A 270 12.50 20.64 -20.36
CA GLY A 270 13.63 20.22 -21.18
C GLY A 270 13.68 18.72 -21.37
N PHE A 271 13.78 18.28 -22.63
CA PHE A 271 13.96 16.88 -22.97
C PHE A 271 15.40 16.44 -22.76
N ASP A 272 15.61 15.19 -22.33
CA ASP A 272 16.92 14.58 -22.07
C ASP A 272 17.80 15.41 -21.10
N ASP A 273 17.15 16.03 -20.10
CA ASP A 273 17.84 16.83 -19.09
C ASP A 273 17.91 16.09 -17.75
N PRO A 274 19.12 15.76 -17.25
CA PRO A 274 19.27 14.97 -16.01
C PRO A 274 18.82 15.70 -14.73
N ARG A 275 18.45 16.99 -14.81
CA ARG A 275 17.87 17.75 -13.70
C ARG A 275 16.36 17.51 -13.56
N ALA A 276 15.71 16.95 -14.61
CA ALA A 276 14.30 16.54 -14.53
C ALA A 276 14.18 15.29 -13.65
N ARG A 277 13.71 15.47 -12.41
CA ARG A 277 13.59 14.40 -11.42
C ARG A 277 12.51 14.66 -10.39
N SER A 278 12.03 13.59 -9.78
CA SER A 278 11.19 13.63 -8.58
C SER A 278 11.83 12.81 -7.46
N THR A 279 11.54 13.23 -6.22
CA THR A 279 11.86 12.52 -4.99
C THR A 279 10.58 12.38 -4.19
N ASP A 280 10.17 11.15 -3.94
CA ASP A 280 9.02 10.80 -3.12
C ASP A 280 9.51 10.25 -1.78
N GLU A 281 9.03 10.80 -0.67
CA GLU A 281 9.34 10.32 0.68
C GLU A 281 8.03 10.08 1.42
N ALA A 282 7.85 8.88 1.95
CA ALA A 282 6.68 8.51 2.75
C ALA A 282 7.10 7.79 4.03
N ALA A 283 6.48 8.15 5.16
CA ALA A 283 6.72 7.49 6.41
C ALA A 283 5.46 7.47 7.28
N TYR A 284 5.32 6.45 8.10
CA TYR A 284 4.35 6.46 9.19
C TYR A 284 4.80 5.63 10.39
N GLY A 285 4.25 5.99 11.54
CA GLY A 285 4.23 5.17 12.75
C GLY A 285 2.79 4.90 13.15
N ASP A 286 2.43 3.65 13.38
CA ASP A 286 1.08 3.21 13.71
C ASP A 286 1.10 2.33 14.96
N LEU A 287 0.23 2.62 15.92
CA LEU A 287 0.00 1.79 17.10
C LEU A 287 -1.43 1.30 17.08
N SER A 288 -1.62 0.00 16.98
CA SER A 288 -2.92 -0.64 16.99
C SER A 288 -3.13 -1.54 18.22
N TYR A 289 -4.39 -1.65 18.61
CA TYR A 289 -4.88 -2.52 19.68
C TYR A 289 -6.09 -3.29 19.19
N ASP A 290 -6.10 -4.61 19.36
CA ASP A 290 -7.23 -5.48 18.99
C ASP A 290 -7.48 -6.51 20.09
N ARG A 291 -8.72 -6.58 20.58
CA ARG A 291 -9.10 -7.55 21.61
C ARG A 291 -10.59 -7.91 21.55
N ALA A 292 -10.84 -9.21 21.68
CA ALA A 292 -12.18 -9.74 21.90
C ALA A 292 -12.47 -9.97 23.40
N PHE A 293 -13.69 -9.63 23.83
CA PHE A 293 -14.19 -9.81 25.20
C PHE A 293 -15.60 -10.44 25.15
N GLY A 294 -15.67 -11.73 25.21
CA GLY A 294 -16.96 -12.44 25.07
C GLY A 294 -17.60 -12.09 23.70
N PRO A 295 -18.82 -11.52 23.67
CA PRO A 295 -19.49 -11.16 22.42
C PRO A 295 -18.99 -9.83 21.81
N TRP A 296 -18.11 -9.11 22.47
CA TRP A 296 -17.58 -7.82 22.05
C TRP A 296 -16.18 -7.95 21.46
N ALA A 297 -15.88 -7.16 20.45
CA ALA A 297 -14.53 -6.92 19.97
C ALA A 297 -14.28 -5.42 19.89
N VAL A 298 -13.12 -4.99 20.40
CA VAL A 298 -12.66 -3.61 20.40
C VAL A 298 -11.40 -3.55 19.58
N ALA A 299 -11.34 -2.68 18.59
CA ALA A 299 -10.12 -2.34 17.89
C ALA A 299 -9.91 -0.82 17.94
N GLY A 300 -8.68 -0.41 18.16
CA GLY A 300 -8.27 0.99 18.16
C GLY A 300 -6.94 1.16 17.45
N ARG A 301 -6.74 2.33 16.84
CA ARG A 301 -5.52 2.66 16.11
C ARG A 301 -5.22 4.14 16.27
N VAL A 302 -3.94 4.49 16.35
CA VAL A 302 -3.45 5.86 16.25
C VAL A 302 -2.20 5.86 15.39
N SER A 303 -2.08 6.81 14.48
CA SER A 303 -0.94 6.92 13.57
C SER A 303 -0.46 8.36 13.43
N LEU A 304 0.83 8.49 13.14
CA LEU A 304 1.47 9.73 12.69
C LEU A 304 2.08 9.46 11.32
N ASN A 305 1.82 10.36 10.38
CA ASN A 305 2.12 10.17 8.97
C ASN A 305 2.88 11.36 8.41
N HIS A 306 3.73 11.07 7.43
CA HIS A 306 4.53 12.03 6.70
C HIS A 306 4.58 11.66 5.22
N TYR A 307 4.41 12.66 4.35
CA TYR A 307 4.62 12.56 2.91
C TYR A 307 5.31 13.81 2.41
N ARG A 308 6.32 13.64 1.56
CA ARG A 308 7.01 14.72 0.87
C ARG A 308 7.24 14.35 -0.59
N LEU A 309 7.01 15.32 -1.47
CA LEU A 309 7.36 15.25 -2.87
C LEU A 309 8.19 16.47 -3.24
N ASP A 310 9.37 16.26 -3.75
CA ASP A 310 10.19 17.30 -4.38
C ASP A 310 10.36 16.96 -5.87
N GLN A 311 9.99 17.90 -6.74
CA GLN A 311 10.17 17.75 -8.18
C GLN A 311 10.90 18.95 -8.77
N THR A 312 11.81 18.69 -9.69
CA THR A 312 12.49 19.71 -10.48
C THR A 312 12.27 19.46 -11.96
N LEU A 313 11.89 20.50 -12.70
CA LEU A 313 11.72 20.47 -14.14
C LEU A 313 12.49 21.65 -14.77
N PRO A 314 13.52 21.38 -15.59
CA PRO A 314 14.26 22.44 -16.29
C PRO A 314 13.48 22.93 -17.50
N TYR A 315 13.51 24.25 -17.74
CA TYR A 315 12.94 24.89 -18.93
C TYR A 315 14.02 25.65 -19.67
N PRO A 316 14.55 25.12 -20.81
CA PRO A 316 15.72 25.67 -21.51
C PRO A 316 15.40 26.87 -22.42
N GLY A 317 14.13 27.21 -22.68
CA GLY A 317 13.70 28.25 -23.63
C GLY A 317 13.83 29.66 -23.09
N GLY A 318 14.01 30.66 -23.99
CA GLY A 318 13.97 32.10 -23.69
C GLY A 318 14.88 32.57 -22.56
N ALA A 319 14.37 32.66 -21.34
CA ALA A 319 15.14 32.78 -20.11
C ALA A 319 15.16 31.40 -19.44
N PRO A 320 16.29 30.66 -19.51
CA PRO A 320 16.36 29.31 -18.93
C PRO A 320 16.11 29.36 -17.42
N THR A 321 15.19 28.50 -16.96
CA THR A 321 14.87 28.39 -15.54
C THR A 321 14.70 26.93 -15.12
N VAL A 322 14.64 26.70 -13.82
CA VAL A 322 14.24 25.43 -13.23
C VAL A 322 12.99 25.68 -12.40
N ASN A 323 11.92 24.98 -12.75
CA ASN A 323 10.72 24.95 -11.93
C ASN A 323 10.89 23.93 -10.82
N VAL A 324 10.49 24.30 -9.62
CA VAL A 324 10.57 23.47 -8.42
C VAL A 324 9.19 23.36 -7.83
N SER A 325 8.77 22.12 -7.56
CA SER A 325 7.59 21.80 -6.75
C SER A 325 8.05 21.14 -5.46
N ASN A 326 7.59 21.67 -4.32
CA ASN A 326 7.79 21.08 -3.00
C ASN A 326 6.46 20.89 -2.33
N LEU A 327 6.19 19.68 -1.89
CA LEU A 327 4.96 19.32 -1.20
C LEU A 327 5.30 18.64 0.12
N LEU A 328 4.57 19.01 1.17
CA LEU A 328 4.72 18.42 2.50
C LEU A 328 3.36 18.17 3.11
N GLY A 329 3.05 16.89 3.36
CA GLY A 329 1.87 16.45 4.10
C GLY A 329 2.28 15.83 5.42
N GLN A 330 1.71 16.29 6.53
CA GLN A 330 1.87 15.67 7.84
C GLN A 330 0.51 15.63 8.54
N TRP A 331 0.16 14.46 9.02
CA TRP A 331 -1.12 14.25 9.69
C TRP A 331 -1.03 13.16 10.74
N TRP A 332 -1.92 13.22 11.69
CA TRP A 332 -2.18 12.11 12.56
C TRP A 332 -3.61 11.60 12.37
N GLY A 333 -3.80 10.32 12.60
CA GLY A 333 -5.08 9.65 12.46
C GLY A 333 -5.41 8.79 13.66
N GLY A 334 -6.68 8.52 13.86
CA GLY A 334 -7.16 7.60 14.87
C GLY A 334 -8.43 6.89 14.44
N GLU A 335 -8.53 5.61 14.71
CA GLU A 335 -9.75 4.81 14.52
C GLU A 335 -10.12 4.11 15.82
N LEU A 336 -11.40 4.12 16.15
CA LEU A 336 -11.97 3.30 17.21
C LEU A 336 -13.13 2.52 16.64
N LYS A 337 -13.09 1.19 16.76
CA LYS A 337 -14.11 0.28 16.28
C LYS A 337 -14.61 -0.61 17.40
N LEU A 338 -15.92 -0.73 17.51
CA LEU A 338 -16.59 -1.61 18.43
C LEU A 338 -17.50 -2.55 17.65
N SER A 339 -17.35 -3.85 17.85
CA SER A 339 -18.17 -4.87 17.22
C SER A 339 -18.83 -5.74 18.29
N ARG A 340 -20.05 -6.19 18.04
CA ARG A 340 -20.78 -7.10 18.93
C ARG A 340 -21.51 -8.18 18.14
N ALA A 341 -21.27 -9.43 18.50
CA ALA A 341 -22.08 -10.55 18.02
C ALA A 341 -23.45 -10.57 18.75
N VAL A 342 -24.53 -10.58 17.96
CA VAL A 342 -25.92 -10.57 18.44
C VAL A 342 -26.66 -11.78 17.87
N LEU A 343 -27.39 -12.50 18.71
CA LEU A 343 -28.22 -13.66 18.32
C LEU A 343 -27.43 -14.71 17.49
N GLN A 344 -26.14 -14.87 17.72
CA GLN A 344 -25.26 -15.82 17.06
C GLN A 344 -25.15 -15.72 15.51
N LYS A 345 -25.92 -14.85 14.87
CA LYS A 345 -25.99 -14.72 13.40
C LYS A 345 -25.73 -13.30 12.89
N HIS A 346 -25.69 -12.33 13.79
CA HIS A 346 -25.53 -10.92 13.41
C HIS A 346 -24.30 -10.34 14.09
N LEU A 347 -23.47 -9.65 13.33
CA LEU A 347 -22.38 -8.82 13.84
C LEU A 347 -22.77 -7.36 13.61
N ILE A 348 -22.89 -6.60 14.69
CA ILE A 348 -23.11 -5.16 14.64
C ILE A 348 -21.75 -4.50 14.88
N THR A 349 -21.33 -3.66 13.95
CA THR A 349 -20.08 -2.90 14.04
C THR A 349 -20.40 -1.41 13.93
N GLY A 350 -19.81 -0.61 14.80
CA GLY A 350 -19.80 0.84 14.72
C GLY A 350 -18.41 1.36 14.97
N GLY A 351 -18.07 2.48 14.38
CA GLY A 351 -16.74 3.07 14.51
C GLY A 351 -16.72 4.56 14.33
N LEU A 352 -15.59 5.13 14.77
CA LEU A 352 -15.20 6.51 14.60
C LEU A 352 -13.83 6.52 13.93
N ASP A 353 -13.70 7.29 12.87
CA ASP A 353 -12.43 7.58 12.20
C ASP A 353 -12.16 9.08 12.28
N PHE A 354 -10.92 9.45 12.54
CA PHE A 354 -10.48 10.82 12.69
C PHE A 354 -9.13 11.02 12.01
N ARG A 355 -8.99 12.11 11.25
CA ARG A 355 -7.72 12.54 10.66
C ARG A 355 -7.58 14.06 10.80
N ASP A 356 -6.42 14.50 11.29
CA ASP A 356 -6.03 15.89 11.38
C ASP A 356 -4.76 16.11 10.54
N ASN A 357 -4.94 16.75 9.40
CA ASN A 357 -3.87 17.16 8.51
C ASN A 357 -3.36 18.52 8.99
N PHE A 358 -2.36 18.54 9.86
CA PHE A 358 -1.83 19.76 10.44
C PHE A 358 -0.83 20.49 9.53
N HIS A 359 -0.29 19.80 8.52
CA HIS A 359 0.46 20.38 7.40
C HIS A 359 -0.01 19.80 6.07
N GLN A 360 -0.42 20.68 5.15
CA GLN A 360 -0.74 20.37 3.76
C GLN A 360 -0.17 21.49 2.88
N ASN A 361 1.17 21.53 2.76
CA ASN A 361 1.87 22.61 2.09
C ASN A 361 2.18 22.24 0.66
N GLN A 362 1.94 23.17 -0.25
CA GLN A 362 2.25 23.04 -1.68
C GLN A 362 2.92 24.32 -2.18
N LEU A 363 4.13 24.17 -2.71
CA LEU A 363 4.89 25.25 -3.31
C LEU A 363 5.21 24.87 -4.76
N ASN A 364 5.06 25.81 -5.68
CA ASN A 364 5.58 25.72 -7.04
C ASN A 364 6.14 27.08 -7.49
N TYR A 365 7.39 27.09 -7.92
CA TYR A 365 8.08 28.30 -8.29
C TYR A 365 9.23 28.05 -9.26
N ASP A 366 9.59 29.06 -10.03
CA ASP A 366 10.81 29.11 -10.80
C ASP A 366 11.95 29.68 -9.96
N VAL A 367 13.16 29.11 -10.13
CA VAL A 367 14.32 29.52 -9.34
C VAL A 367 14.95 30.81 -9.87
N ASN A 368 15.10 30.95 -11.20
CA ASN A 368 15.76 32.11 -11.82
C ASN A 368 15.20 32.45 -13.20
N PRO A 369 14.51 33.61 -13.36
CA PRO A 369 14.12 34.53 -12.29
C PRO A 369 13.14 33.89 -11.33
N TYR A 370 13.18 34.27 -10.06
CA TYR A 370 12.23 33.72 -9.07
C TYR A 370 10.81 34.18 -9.43
N THR A 371 9.89 33.21 -9.60
CA THR A 371 8.48 33.43 -9.85
C THR A 371 7.67 32.39 -9.10
N SER A 372 6.84 32.80 -8.18
CA SER A 372 5.95 31.88 -7.44
C SER A 372 4.63 31.68 -8.20
N TYR A 373 4.28 30.45 -8.47
CA TYR A 373 3.01 30.05 -9.12
C TYR A 373 2.00 29.52 -8.12
N LEU A 374 2.46 28.84 -7.08
CA LEU A 374 1.65 28.30 -6.00
C LEU A 374 2.40 28.44 -4.68
N ALA A 375 1.74 28.97 -3.68
CA ALA A 375 2.17 28.95 -2.29
C ALA A 375 0.94 28.74 -1.42
N ASP A 376 0.65 27.48 -1.12
CA ASP A 376 -0.52 27.06 -0.36
C ASP A 376 -0.06 26.37 0.92
N ASP A 377 -0.55 26.85 2.05
CA ASP A 377 -0.30 26.31 3.38
C ASP A 377 -1.64 26.19 4.10
N ARG A 378 -2.12 24.96 4.23
CA ARG A 378 -3.42 24.70 4.82
C ARG A 378 -3.37 23.54 5.82
N SER A 379 -4.44 23.44 6.59
CA SER A 379 -4.74 22.32 7.45
C SER A 379 -6.19 21.89 7.28
N SER A 380 -6.50 20.65 7.59
CA SER A 380 -7.87 20.13 7.50
C SER A 380 -8.10 19.03 8.52
N THR A 381 -9.33 18.90 8.98
CA THR A 381 -9.74 17.85 9.92
C THR A 381 -10.91 17.08 9.33
N VAL A 382 -10.85 15.76 9.40
CA VAL A 382 -11.87 14.85 8.87
C VAL A 382 -12.38 13.94 9.98
N TRP A 383 -13.69 13.80 10.08
CA TRP A 383 -14.37 12.86 10.97
C TRP A 383 -15.31 11.98 10.18
N ALA A 384 -15.31 10.69 10.47
CA ALA A 384 -16.27 9.74 9.92
C ALA A 384 -16.84 8.84 11.00
N PHE A 385 -18.13 8.51 10.87
CA PHE A 385 -18.83 7.55 11.71
C PHE A 385 -19.47 6.48 10.82
N TYR A 386 -19.44 5.26 11.22
CA TYR A 386 -20.03 4.15 10.48
C TYR A 386 -20.67 3.10 11.39
#